data_93d43904b05690c413303be29cb2223d
#
_entry.id   93d43904b05690c413303be29cb2223d
#
_cell.length_a   1.000
_cell.length_b   1.000
_cell.length_c   1.000
_cell.angle_alpha   90.00
_cell.angle_beta   90.00
_cell.angle_gamma   90.00
#
_symmetry.space_group_name_H-M   'P 1'
#
loop_
_entity.id
_entity.type
_entity.pdbx_description
1 polymer ?
#
loop_
_entity_poly.entity_id
_entity_poly.type
_entity_poly.pdbx_seq_one_letter_code
_entity_poly.pdbx_strand_id
1 'polypeptide(L)'
;MSSTEQYLDFVLDLLGELDDVAHRKMMGGYVLYYRGKVIGGIYRGDRFLLKVTPASERLLPGAPRATPYEGAKEMLLVEVEDRDTLHDVVDAMWQELPAPKKKKK
;
A
#
# COMPACT_ATOMS: atom_id res chain seq x y z
N MET A 1 -16.66 -13.91 -7.87
CA MET A 1 -16.23 -12.79 -7.35
C MET A 1 -15.10 -12.95 -6.45
N SER A 2 -14.19 -12.17 -6.57
CA SER A 2 -12.98 -12.28 -5.82
C SER A 2 -13.06 -11.44 -4.57
N SER A 3 -12.73 -12.00 -3.42
CA SER A 3 -12.68 -11.20 -2.22
C SER A 3 -11.62 -10.11 -2.35
N THR A 4 -10.63 -10.30 -3.21
CA THR A 4 -9.62 -9.28 -3.41
C THR A 4 -10.21 -7.99 -3.96
N GLU A 5 -11.20 -8.10 -4.85
CA GLU A 5 -11.85 -6.90 -5.36
C GLU A 5 -12.63 -6.19 -4.29
N GLN A 6 -13.31 -6.95 -3.44
CA GLN A 6 -14.06 -6.35 -2.35
C GLN A 6 -13.12 -5.71 -1.35
N TYR A 7 -12.00 -6.36 -1.11
CA TYR A 7 -11.03 -5.80 -0.19
C TYR A 7 -10.38 -4.55 -0.76
N LEU A 8 -10.16 -4.51 -2.06
CA LEU A 8 -9.67 -3.31 -2.72
C LEU A 8 -10.60 -2.13 -2.46
N ASP A 9 -11.90 -2.36 -2.64
CA ASP A 9 -12.87 -1.30 -2.40
C ASP A 9 -12.81 -0.82 -0.96
N PHE A 10 -12.66 -1.75 -0.03
CA PHE A 10 -12.56 -1.41 1.38
C PHE A 10 -11.32 -0.56 1.64
N VAL A 11 -10.18 -0.95 1.08
CA VAL A 11 -8.94 -0.20 1.30
C VAL A 11 -9.02 1.16 0.63
N LEU A 12 -9.58 1.24 -0.57
CA LEU A 12 -9.70 2.52 -1.23
C LEU A 12 -10.59 3.47 -0.43
N ASP A 13 -11.59 2.92 0.22
CA ASP A 13 -12.43 3.71 1.09
C ASP A 13 -11.65 4.24 2.30
N LEU A 14 -10.78 3.41 2.86
CA LEU A 14 -9.95 3.86 3.96
C LEU A 14 -8.99 4.97 3.54
N LEU A 15 -8.57 4.97 2.29
CA LEU A 15 -7.65 5.97 1.77
C LEU A 15 -8.39 7.12 1.08
N GLY A 16 -9.71 7.18 1.25
CA GLY A 16 -10.54 8.03 0.42
C GLY A 16 -10.29 9.51 0.55
N GLU A 17 -9.71 9.95 1.66
CA GLU A 17 -9.45 11.38 1.82
C GLU A 17 -8.11 11.81 1.26
N LEU A 18 -7.29 10.85 0.85
CA LEU A 18 -6.05 11.19 0.16
C LEU A 18 -6.37 11.46 -1.29
N ASP A 19 -5.79 12.53 -1.83
CA ASP A 19 -6.03 12.80 -3.24
C ASP A 19 -5.09 11.96 -4.07
N ASP A 20 -5.43 11.75 -5.30
CA ASP A 20 -4.57 11.12 -6.30
C ASP A 20 -4.10 9.71 -5.91
N VAL A 21 -5.01 8.92 -5.34
CA VAL A 21 -4.74 7.51 -5.11
C VAL A 21 -5.20 6.74 -6.34
N ALA A 22 -4.35 5.88 -6.83
CA ALA A 22 -4.67 5.06 -8.00
C ALA A 22 -4.29 3.62 -7.74
N HIS A 23 -4.81 2.73 -8.54
CA HIS A 23 -4.47 1.33 -8.41
C HIS A 23 -4.35 0.71 -9.78
N ARG A 24 -3.67 -0.42 -9.84
CA ARG A 24 -3.46 -1.13 -11.07
C ARG A 24 -3.51 -2.61 -10.79
N LYS A 25 -4.31 -3.31 -11.56
CA LYS A 25 -4.43 -4.74 -11.37
C LYS A 25 -3.15 -5.43 -11.81
N MET A 26 -2.75 -6.44 -11.06
CA MET A 26 -1.63 -7.25 -11.42
C MET A 26 -1.91 -8.66 -10.97
N MET A 27 -1.03 -9.60 -11.31
CA MET A 27 -1.26 -10.98 -10.96
C MET A 27 -1.51 -11.14 -9.47
N GLY A 28 -2.66 -11.64 -9.13
CA GLY A 28 -2.98 -11.95 -7.76
C GLY A 28 -3.33 -10.78 -6.87
N GLY A 29 -3.43 -9.58 -7.42
CA GLY A 29 -3.78 -8.46 -6.57
C GLY A 29 -3.74 -7.13 -7.28
N TYR A 30 -3.42 -6.09 -6.51
CA TYR A 30 -3.40 -4.74 -7.04
C TYR A 30 -2.21 -3.99 -6.47
N VAL A 31 -1.62 -3.13 -7.29
CA VAL A 31 -0.59 -2.20 -6.84
C VAL A 31 -1.28 -0.89 -6.55
N LEU A 32 -0.92 -0.27 -5.43
CA LEU A 32 -1.52 1.00 -5.04
C LEU A 32 -0.49 2.11 -5.18
N TYR A 33 -0.94 3.22 -5.73
CA TYR A 33 -0.11 4.39 -5.98
C TYR A 33 -0.70 5.59 -5.25
N TYR A 34 0.15 6.44 -4.77
CA TYR A 34 -0.25 7.73 -4.22
C TYR A 34 0.62 8.77 -4.89
N ARG A 35 -0.02 9.66 -5.62
CA ARG A 35 0.68 10.72 -6.35
C ARG A 35 1.83 10.16 -7.18
N GLY A 36 1.56 9.07 -7.88
CA GLY A 36 2.49 8.47 -8.81
C GLY A 36 3.53 7.54 -8.23
N LYS A 37 3.62 7.44 -6.90
CA LYS A 37 4.59 6.54 -6.29
C LYS A 37 3.89 5.30 -5.78
N VAL A 38 4.54 4.15 -5.92
CA VAL A 38 4.00 2.91 -5.40
C VAL A 38 4.13 2.92 -3.89
N ILE A 39 3.01 2.81 -3.19
CA ILE A 39 3.05 2.77 -1.73
C ILE A 39 2.89 1.36 -1.20
N GLY A 40 2.35 0.46 -2.00
CA GLY A 40 2.13 -0.90 -1.53
C GLY A 40 1.15 -1.58 -2.44
N GLY A 41 0.36 -2.47 -1.89
CA GLY A 41 -0.63 -3.17 -2.70
C GLY A 41 -1.50 -4.07 -1.88
N ILE A 42 -2.43 -4.71 -2.58
CA ILE A 42 -3.34 -5.67 -2.01
C ILE A 42 -3.07 -6.99 -2.70
N TYR A 43 -2.87 -8.03 -1.92
CA TYR A 43 -2.44 -9.31 -2.44
C TYR A 43 -3.36 -10.42 -1.99
N ARG A 44 -3.10 -11.61 -2.48
CA ARG A 44 -3.95 -12.75 -2.18
C ARG A 44 -4.16 -12.91 -0.69
N GLY A 45 -5.34 -13.32 -0.32
CA GLY A 45 -5.67 -13.48 1.09
C GLY A 45 -6.08 -12.19 1.74
N ASP A 46 -6.45 -11.19 0.93
CA ASP A 46 -6.90 -9.90 1.43
C ASP A 46 -5.86 -9.28 2.34
N ARG A 47 -4.63 -9.21 1.83
CA ARG A 47 -3.53 -8.62 2.57
C ARG A 47 -3.21 -7.24 2.00
N PHE A 48 -3.32 -6.24 2.84
CA PHE A 48 -2.93 -4.88 2.47
C PHE A 48 -1.52 -4.67 2.98
N LEU A 49 -0.58 -4.54 2.07
CA LEU A 49 0.83 -4.40 2.42
C LEU A 49 1.33 -3.04 1.99
N LEU A 50 2.11 -2.40 2.85
CA LEU A 50 2.74 -1.12 2.53
C LEU A 50 4.25 -1.31 2.52
N LYS A 51 4.92 -0.56 1.69
CA LYS A 51 6.37 -0.65 1.61
C LYS A 51 7.00 -0.27 2.94
N VAL A 52 8.13 -0.87 3.23
CA VAL A 52 8.86 -0.58 4.46
C VAL A 52 9.67 0.68 4.25
N THR A 53 9.38 1.70 5.05
CA THR A 53 10.16 2.93 5.07
C THR A 53 10.33 3.31 6.53
N PRO A 54 11.27 4.19 6.85
CA PRO A 54 11.37 4.63 8.25
C PRO A 54 10.06 5.17 8.79
N ALA A 55 9.31 5.90 7.97
CA ALA A 55 8.04 6.45 8.43
C ALA A 55 7.02 5.36 8.66
N SER A 56 6.91 4.39 7.74
CA SER A 56 5.91 3.35 7.92
C SER A 56 6.23 2.49 9.14
N GLU A 57 7.51 2.23 9.38
CA GLU A 57 7.88 1.46 10.57
C GLU A 57 7.59 2.24 11.85
N ARG A 58 7.80 3.54 11.82
CA ARG A 58 7.57 4.35 13.01
C ARG A 58 6.09 4.50 13.30
N LEU A 59 5.29 4.69 12.26
CA LEU A 59 3.87 4.96 12.45
C LEU A 59 3.03 3.70 12.57
N LEU A 60 3.59 2.56 12.17
CA LEU A 60 2.93 1.27 12.34
C LEU A 60 3.82 0.35 13.16
N PRO A 61 4.11 0.75 14.40
CA PRO A 61 5.02 -0.07 15.21
C PRO A 61 4.39 -1.42 15.47
N GLY A 62 5.19 -2.46 15.37
CA GLY A 62 4.69 -3.80 15.62
C GLY A 62 3.95 -4.42 14.47
N ALA A 63 3.84 -3.75 13.32
CA ALA A 63 3.18 -4.36 12.18
C ALA A 63 3.96 -5.57 11.72
N PRO A 64 3.30 -6.70 11.46
CA PRO A 64 4.01 -7.87 10.98
C PRO A 64 4.56 -7.61 9.59
N ARG A 65 5.58 -8.35 9.24
CA ARG A 65 6.12 -8.25 7.89
C ARG A 65 5.67 -9.46 7.11
N ALA A 66 5.44 -9.24 5.83
CA ALA A 66 5.01 -10.31 4.95
C ALA A 66 5.52 -10.00 3.56
N THR A 67 5.69 -11.05 2.76
CA THR A 67 6.07 -10.83 1.38
C THR A 67 4.83 -10.92 0.52
N PRO A 68 4.71 -10.07 -0.50
CA PRO A 68 3.54 -10.13 -1.38
C PRO A 68 3.52 -11.40 -2.23
N TYR A 69 4.70 -11.91 -2.57
CA TYR A 69 4.83 -13.16 -3.29
C TYR A 69 6.24 -13.64 -3.09
N GLU A 70 6.45 -14.88 -3.44
CA GLU A 70 7.75 -15.50 -3.21
C GLU A 70 8.83 -14.75 -3.97
N GLY A 71 9.91 -14.45 -3.29
CA GLY A 71 11.03 -13.75 -3.90
C GLY A 71 10.95 -12.25 -3.80
N ALA A 72 9.84 -11.70 -3.32
CA ALA A 72 9.70 -10.26 -3.19
C ALA A 72 10.27 -9.78 -1.87
N LYS A 73 10.51 -8.48 -1.78
CA LYS A 73 10.96 -7.90 -0.52
C LYS A 73 9.82 -7.89 0.46
N GLU A 74 10.18 -7.94 1.73
CA GLU A 74 9.18 -7.86 2.77
C GLU A 74 8.50 -6.50 2.79
N MET A 75 7.25 -6.52 3.15
CA MET A 75 6.47 -5.31 3.31
C MET A 75 5.75 -5.40 4.64
N LEU A 76 5.14 -4.31 5.07
CA LEU A 76 4.42 -4.29 6.34
C LEU A 76 2.96 -4.68 6.10
N LEU A 77 2.48 -5.61 6.89
CA LEU A 77 1.07 -6.01 6.81
C LEU A 77 0.25 -5.02 7.62
N VAL A 78 -0.66 -4.34 6.95
CA VAL A 78 -1.47 -3.32 7.59
C VAL A 78 -2.69 -3.97 8.19
N GLU A 79 -2.81 -3.85 9.50
CA GLU A 79 -3.96 -4.41 10.19
C GLU A 79 -4.81 -3.35 10.86
N VAL A 80 -4.41 -2.07 10.75
CA VAL A 80 -5.20 -1.00 11.31
C VAL A 80 -6.23 -0.55 10.30
N GLU A 81 -7.37 -0.12 10.80
CA GLU A 81 -8.44 0.37 9.94
C GLU A 81 -8.78 1.81 10.27
N ASP A 82 -7.87 2.50 10.95
CA ASP A 82 -8.07 3.89 11.31
C ASP A 82 -7.63 4.78 10.16
N ARG A 83 -8.57 5.53 9.60
CA ARG A 83 -8.28 6.37 8.45
C ARG A 83 -7.19 7.37 8.73
N ASP A 84 -7.24 8.00 9.89
CA ASP A 84 -6.25 9.03 10.20
C ASP A 84 -4.85 8.44 10.24
N THR A 85 -4.70 7.27 10.87
CA THR A 85 -3.41 6.62 10.93
C THR A 85 -2.91 6.28 9.53
N LEU A 86 -3.78 5.73 8.70
CA LEU A 86 -3.37 5.34 7.37
C LEU A 86 -3.00 6.54 6.51
N HIS A 87 -3.74 7.64 6.64
CA HIS A 87 -3.40 8.85 5.91
C HIS A 87 -2.04 9.38 6.34
N ASP A 88 -1.77 9.38 7.64
CA ASP A 88 -0.49 9.84 8.14
C ASP A 88 0.65 8.98 7.65
N VAL A 89 0.45 7.66 7.67
CA VAL A 89 1.48 6.73 7.24
C VAL A 89 1.79 6.93 5.76
N VAL A 90 0.75 6.95 4.93
CA VAL A 90 0.95 7.05 3.49
C VAL A 90 1.59 8.38 3.14
N ASP A 91 1.13 9.46 3.75
CA ASP A 91 1.65 10.76 3.47
C ASP A 91 3.11 10.89 3.89
N ALA A 92 3.44 10.37 5.05
CA ALA A 92 4.82 10.44 5.54
C ALA A 92 5.75 9.56 4.71
N MET A 93 5.32 8.34 4.40
CA MET A 93 6.19 7.45 3.65
C MET A 93 6.35 7.88 2.21
N TRP A 94 5.39 8.64 1.67
CA TRP A 94 5.49 9.09 0.29
C TRP A 94 6.76 9.89 0.07
N GLN A 95 7.14 10.70 1.04
CA GLN A 95 8.33 11.51 0.90
C GLN A 95 9.61 10.70 0.93
N GLU A 96 9.53 9.49 1.46
CA GLU A 96 10.70 8.62 1.57
C GLU A 96 10.79 7.61 0.44
N LEU A 97 9.78 7.55 -0.41
CA LEU A 97 9.77 6.60 -1.51
C LEU A 97 10.47 7.19 -2.72
N PRO A 98 11.07 6.34 -3.54
CA PRO A 98 11.73 6.85 -4.74
C PRO A 98 10.71 7.43 -5.70
N ALA A 99 11.15 8.38 -6.49
CA ALA A 99 10.27 8.95 -7.50
C ALA A 99 9.85 7.88 -8.49
N PRO A 100 8.71 8.05 -9.12
CA PRO A 100 8.28 7.09 -10.13
C PRO A 100 9.28 7.05 -11.25
N LYS A 101 9.51 5.84 -11.81
CA LYS A 101 10.38 5.74 -12.93
C LYS A 101 9.76 6.44 -14.07
N LYS A 102 10.52 7.33 -14.67
CA LYS A 102 10.02 7.99 -15.81
C LYS A 102 10.22 7.15 -16.98
N LYS A 103 9.27 7.05 -17.78
CA LYS A 103 9.49 6.37 -18.97
C LYS A 103 10.17 7.27 -19.80
N LYS A 104 11.03 6.91 -20.35
CA LYS A 104 11.77 7.77 -21.11
C LYS A 104 11.15 7.86 -22.25
N LYS A 105 10.73 8.31 -22.47
CA LYS A 105 10.01 8.38 -23.43
C LYS A 105 10.48 8.59 -24.25
#